data_d394d6dc0a04879ebf26e991004fd38b
#
_entry.id   d394d6dc0a04879ebf26e991004fd38b
#
_cell.length_a   1.000
_cell.length_b   1.000
_cell.length_c   1.000
_cell.angle_alpha   90.00
_cell.angle_beta   90.00
_cell.angle_gamma   90.00
#
_symmetry.space_group_name_H-M   'P 1'
#
loop_
_entity.id
_entity.type
_entity.pdbx_description
1 polymer ?
#
loop_
_entity_poly.entity_id
_entity_poly.type
_entity_poly.pdbx_seq_one_letter_code
_entity_poly.pdbx_strand_id
1 'polypeptide(L)'
;MTSKTIKRCAFMVAALLFTMSSFAQLRLPAGYYWKQLPNGLQVVVIENSKVPLATVQIAVKNGSFTEDSVYNGLSHMFEHMFFKANKDYPTQAQFLKRTQELGAIWNGTTGYERVNYFFTFDTDSLNAGLKFLNAAIRFPIYRIEDMEKERKVVDGEFQRAESDPGFQLNFEVEKRVWGDLFTRKNPIGIHDIINTATPEKMMVIKNKYYFPNNSLLIICGDVHHESAFTLAENIFGDWASSGSDPILKYPIPPFKPLVKNDIFIKESTIAKTPYMMFEWQGPSYATDSASTIAADVFSTIVTLNSSKLQQALVDKGLATNVSVGYLTCKYTGPIQIFIVPNPNKLKECYAELLNQISMWNNPDYYTDDQLKDAKGILLRNDIMAKEKPSSLPSQISFMWCSTSLNYYTDNTDDYQKVTRADIKKYLDTYLINKPFVGGLIISPDLNKTVNAASFFAAK
;
A
#
# COMPACT_ATOMS: atom_id res chain seq x y z
N MET A 1 31.39 -3.25 -53.62
CA MET A 1 30.84 -3.57 -52.30
C MET A 1 29.89 -4.77 -52.45
N THR A 2 30.20 -5.89 -51.82
CA THR A 2 29.50 -7.15 -52.04
C THR A 2 28.16 -7.16 -51.24
N SER A 3 27.14 -7.84 -51.79
CA SER A 3 25.80 -8.02 -51.22
C SER A 3 25.82 -8.43 -49.68
N LYS A 4 26.87 -9.06 -49.23
CA LYS A 4 27.09 -9.41 -47.81
C LYS A 4 27.37 -8.20 -46.92
N THR A 5 28.03 -7.15 -47.44
CA THR A 5 28.36 -5.94 -46.63
C THR A 5 27.10 -5.07 -46.47
N ILE A 6 26.24 -5.00 -47.50
CA ILE A 6 24.96 -4.27 -47.42
C ILE A 6 24.00 -4.94 -46.40
N LYS A 7 23.91 -6.28 -46.40
CA LYS A 7 23.09 -7.03 -45.40
C LYS A 7 23.58 -6.86 -43.95
N ARG A 8 24.90 -6.77 -43.71
CA ARG A 8 25.46 -6.52 -42.39
C ARG A 8 25.21 -5.08 -41.90
N CYS A 9 25.33 -4.10 -42.78
CA CYS A 9 24.98 -2.71 -42.40
C CYS A 9 23.47 -2.53 -42.16
N ALA A 10 22.60 -3.18 -42.95
CA ALA A 10 21.16 -3.13 -42.71
C ALA A 10 20.75 -3.83 -41.40
N PHE A 11 21.45 -4.93 -41.00
CA PHE A 11 21.20 -5.60 -39.73
C PHE A 11 21.71 -4.79 -38.53
N MET A 12 22.84 -4.06 -38.64
CA MET A 12 23.33 -3.16 -37.59
C MET A 12 22.45 -1.92 -37.43
N VAL A 13 21.92 -1.36 -38.51
CA VAL A 13 20.99 -0.22 -38.45
C VAL A 13 19.63 -0.66 -37.89
N ALA A 14 19.14 -1.85 -38.22
CA ALA A 14 17.93 -2.41 -37.62
C ALA A 14 18.12 -2.74 -36.14
N ALA A 15 19.29 -3.23 -35.71
CA ALA A 15 19.63 -3.47 -34.31
C ALA A 15 19.75 -2.15 -33.51
N LEU A 16 20.25 -1.07 -34.11
CA LEU A 16 20.31 0.26 -33.49
C LEU A 16 18.92 0.91 -33.37
N LEU A 17 17.99 0.61 -34.29
CA LEU A 17 16.60 1.10 -34.24
C LEU A 17 15.75 0.32 -33.22
N PHE A 18 16.12 -0.90 -32.86
CA PHE A 18 15.40 -1.70 -31.85
C PHE A 18 15.78 -1.37 -30.41
N THR A 19 16.83 -0.56 -30.17
CA THR A 19 17.22 -0.11 -28.83
C THR A 19 16.63 1.25 -28.42
N MET A 20 15.82 1.88 -29.27
CA MET A 20 14.91 2.92 -28.81
C MET A 20 13.70 2.24 -28.17
N SER A 21 13.91 1.61 -27.03
CA SER A 21 12.83 1.33 -26.08
C SER A 21 12.11 2.65 -25.89
N SER A 22 10.86 2.73 -26.35
CA SER A 22 9.97 3.82 -26.02
C SER A 22 9.86 3.86 -24.49
N PHE A 23 10.75 4.61 -23.82
CA PHE A 23 10.44 5.11 -22.51
C PHE A 23 9.20 5.96 -22.71
N ALA A 24 8.02 5.45 -22.35
CA ALA A 24 6.85 6.25 -22.26
C ALA A 24 7.25 7.48 -21.45
N GLN A 25 7.25 8.65 -22.11
CA GLN A 25 7.70 9.88 -21.49
C GLN A 25 6.78 10.13 -20.31
N LEU A 26 7.35 10.15 -19.09
CA LEU A 26 6.61 10.40 -17.86
C LEU A 26 5.91 11.76 -18.01
N ARG A 27 4.57 11.76 -18.04
CA ARG A 27 3.76 12.98 -18.15
C ARG A 27 3.42 13.48 -16.76
N LEU A 28 4.30 14.28 -16.19
CA LEU A 28 4.06 14.89 -14.89
C LEU A 28 3.16 16.14 -15.04
N PRO A 29 2.28 16.40 -14.07
CA PRO A 29 1.55 17.67 -14.00
C PRO A 29 2.48 18.87 -13.91
N ALA A 30 1.98 20.06 -14.22
CA ALA A 30 2.74 21.30 -14.05
C ALA A 30 3.20 21.48 -12.61
N GLY A 31 4.44 21.88 -12.40
CA GLY A 31 5.05 21.99 -11.08
C GLY A 31 5.63 20.68 -10.51
N TYR A 32 5.52 19.57 -11.25
CA TYR A 32 6.12 18.30 -10.88
C TYR A 32 7.30 17.99 -11.78
N TYR A 33 8.43 17.62 -11.20
CA TYR A 33 9.68 17.36 -11.91
C TYR A 33 10.27 16.04 -11.41
N TRP A 34 10.85 15.27 -12.31
CA TRP A 34 11.48 13.98 -12.00
C TRP A 34 12.88 13.88 -12.59
N LYS A 35 13.78 13.30 -11.83
CA LYS A 35 15.14 12.97 -12.26
C LYS A 35 15.57 11.64 -11.62
N GLN A 36 16.25 10.79 -12.37
CA GLN A 36 16.97 9.66 -11.81
C GLN A 36 18.46 10.02 -11.69
N LEU A 37 19.02 9.88 -10.49
CA LEU A 37 20.43 10.08 -10.26
C LEU A 37 21.27 8.90 -10.80
N PRO A 38 22.59 9.08 -11.06
CA PRO A 38 23.45 8.02 -11.60
C PRO A 38 23.48 6.74 -10.76
N ASN A 39 23.29 6.85 -9.45
CA ASN A 39 23.23 5.71 -8.51
C ASN A 39 21.86 4.99 -8.48
N GLY A 40 20.90 5.44 -9.29
CA GLY A 40 19.57 4.85 -9.42
C GLY A 40 18.51 5.45 -8.49
N LEU A 41 18.85 6.40 -7.59
CA LEU A 41 17.85 7.10 -6.78
C LEU A 41 16.94 7.92 -7.69
N GLN A 42 15.63 7.67 -7.59
CA GLN A 42 14.65 8.51 -8.23
C GLN A 42 14.31 9.70 -7.33
N VAL A 43 14.23 10.88 -7.92
CA VAL A 43 13.92 12.12 -7.21
C VAL A 43 12.73 12.78 -7.89
N VAL A 44 11.69 13.07 -7.11
CA VAL A 44 10.53 13.87 -7.53
C VAL A 44 10.57 15.19 -6.76
N VAL A 45 10.45 16.30 -7.49
CA VAL A 45 10.33 17.64 -6.90
C VAL A 45 8.96 18.20 -7.25
N ILE A 46 8.24 18.73 -6.26
CA ILE A 46 6.93 19.35 -6.42
C ILE A 46 7.02 20.78 -5.89
N GLU A 47 6.96 21.74 -6.82
CA GLU A 47 7.01 23.16 -6.48
C GLU A 47 5.65 23.65 -5.99
N ASN A 48 5.59 24.16 -4.77
CA ASN A 48 4.39 24.75 -4.19
C ASN A 48 4.77 25.85 -3.17
N SER A 49 4.86 27.08 -3.64
CA SER A 49 5.30 28.25 -2.87
C SER A 49 4.19 28.96 -2.09
N LYS A 50 3.06 28.28 -1.83
CA LYS A 50 1.94 28.88 -1.07
C LYS A 50 2.31 29.19 0.38
N VAL A 51 3.23 28.44 0.95
CA VAL A 51 3.75 28.61 2.31
C VAL A 51 5.26 28.30 2.31
N PRO A 52 6.09 28.96 3.15
CA PRO A 52 7.54 28.80 3.17
C PRO A 52 7.95 27.48 3.88
N LEU A 53 7.37 26.36 3.48
CA LEU A 53 7.65 25.05 4.03
C LEU A 53 8.14 24.09 2.95
N ALA A 54 9.03 23.21 3.35
CA ALA A 54 9.47 22.08 2.53
C ALA A 54 9.24 20.76 3.26
N THR A 55 8.68 19.79 2.56
CA THR A 55 8.59 18.38 2.99
C THR A 55 9.59 17.57 2.20
N VAL A 56 10.46 16.85 2.88
CA VAL A 56 11.34 15.84 2.29
C VAL A 56 10.87 14.46 2.74
N GLN A 57 10.63 13.58 1.80
CA GLN A 57 10.21 12.21 2.07
C GLN A 57 11.07 11.23 1.31
N ILE A 58 11.51 10.17 1.97
CA ILE A 58 12.11 9.02 1.31
C ILE A 58 11.23 7.80 1.50
N ALA A 59 10.94 7.10 0.40
CA ALA A 59 10.20 5.87 0.38
C ALA A 59 11.08 4.74 -0.14
N VAL A 60 10.93 3.56 0.43
CA VAL A 60 11.67 2.35 0.05
C VAL A 60 10.67 1.25 -0.30
N LYS A 61 10.92 0.51 -1.38
CA LYS A 61 10.17 -0.71 -1.71
C LYS A 61 10.55 -1.79 -0.72
N ASN A 62 9.94 -1.71 0.44
CA ASN A 62 10.05 -2.62 1.57
C ASN A 62 8.71 -2.59 2.32
N GLY A 63 8.47 -3.55 3.21
CA GLY A 63 7.24 -3.66 3.97
C GLY A 63 6.97 -5.12 4.29
N SER A 64 5.75 -5.45 4.72
CA SER A 64 5.43 -6.83 5.09
C SER A 64 5.59 -7.83 3.92
N PHE A 65 5.55 -7.36 2.67
CA PHE A 65 5.69 -8.20 1.48
C PHE A 65 7.10 -8.78 1.26
N THR A 66 8.13 -8.18 1.87
CA THR A 66 9.52 -8.65 1.79
C THR A 66 9.91 -9.55 2.95
N GLU A 67 9.02 -9.72 3.93
CA GLU A 67 9.28 -10.45 5.15
C GLU A 67 8.93 -11.94 5.03
N ASP A 68 9.68 -12.75 5.74
CA ASP A 68 9.43 -14.18 5.97
C ASP A 68 9.11 -14.45 7.44
N SER A 69 9.05 -15.73 7.83
CA SER A 69 8.77 -16.14 9.22
C SER A 69 9.76 -15.63 10.26
N VAL A 70 10.97 -15.22 9.85
CA VAL A 70 12.02 -14.72 10.77
C VAL A 70 11.92 -13.21 10.94
N TYR A 71 11.36 -12.50 9.97
CA TYR A 71 11.35 -11.04 9.88
C TYR A 71 9.95 -10.44 9.97
N ASN A 72 8.91 -11.22 10.27
CA ASN A 72 7.51 -10.75 10.30
C ASN A 72 7.30 -9.61 11.32
N GLY A 73 7.01 -8.41 10.82
CA GLY A 73 6.84 -7.17 11.59
C GLY A 73 8.13 -6.35 11.73
N LEU A 74 9.28 -6.84 11.26
CA LEU A 74 10.53 -6.12 11.46
C LEU A 74 10.73 -4.93 10.50
N SER A 75 9.98 -4.85 9.39
CA SER A 75 9.94 -3.61 8.58
C SER A 75 9.29 -2.46 9.33
N HIS A 76 8.27 -2.74 10.14
CA HIS A 76 7.64 -1.78 11.04
C HIS A 76 8.57 -1.41 12.21
N MET A 77 9.19 -2.39 12.83
CA MET A 77 10.22 -2.14 13.86
C MET A 77 11.38 -1.30 13.31
N PHE A 78 11.75 -1.50 12.04
CA PHE A 78 12.78 -0.69 11.38
C PHE A 78 12.33 0.77 11.24
N GLU A 79 11.05 1.01 10.94
CA GLU A 79 10.49 2.35 10.89
C GLU A 79 10.65 3.06 12.23
N HIS A 80 10.29 2.40 13.34
CA HIS A 80 10.47 2.95 14.68
C HIS A 80 11.93 3.26 15.00
N MET A 81 12.82 2.35 14.66
CA MET A 81 14.25 2.49 14.91
C MET A 81 14.93 3.55 14.05
N PHE A 82 14.34 3.92 12.89
CA PHE A 82 14.83 5.01 12.05
C PHE A 82 14.92 6.35 12.81
N PHE A 83 14.01 6.61 13.73
CA PHE A 83 13.90 7.84 14.50
C PHE A 83 14.70 7.84 15.82
N LYS A 84 15.61 6.89 16.02
CA LYS A 84 16.35 6.76 17.27
C LYS A 84 17.77 7.31 17.20
N ALA A 85 18.58 6.82 16.28
CA ALA A 85 19.97 7.20 16.19
C ALA A 85 20.54 6.96 14.78
N ASN A 86 21.52 7.76 14.41
CA ASN A 86 22.30 7.60 13.19
C ASN A 86 23.74 8.07 13.41
N LYS A 87 24.60 7.92 12.37
CA LYS A 87 26.00 8.26 12.43
C LYS A 87 26.28 9.68 12.95
N ASP A 88 25.47 10.66 12.55
CA ASP A 88 25.70 12.08 12.89
C ASP A 88 25.03 12.44 14.23
N TYR A 89 24.02 11.68 14.64
CA TYR A 89 23.25 11.85 15.88
C TYR A 89 23.12 10.49 16.57
N PRO A 90 24.17 10.02 17.28
CA PRO A 90 24.30 8.64 17.76
C PRO A 90 23.42 8.28 18.96
N THR A 91 22.58 9.20 19.44
CA THR A 91 21.59 8.93 20.50
C THR A 91 20.24 9.53 20.17
N GLN A 92 19.16 8.94 20.70
CA GLN A 92 17.80 9.46 20.53
C GLN A 92 17.67 10.93 20.98
N ALA A 93 18.32 11.31 22.10
CA ALA A 93 18.30 12.69 22.57
C ALA A 93 18.90 13.67 21.55
N GLN A 94 20.02 13.29 20.91
CA GLN A 94 20.63 14.11 19.87
C GLN A 94 19.77 14.15 18.60
N PHE A 95 19.17 13.04 18.21
CA PHE A 95 18.22 12.99 17.10
C PHE A 95 17.04 13.94 17.33
N LEU A 96 16.37 13.83 18.48
CA LEU A 96 15.24 14.70 18.85
C LEU A 96 15.64 16.18 18.97
N LYS A 97 16.81 16.47 19.57
CA LYS A 97 17.35 17.82 19.60
C LYS A 97 17.50 18.40 18.19
N ARG A 98 18.01 17.59 17.25
CA ARG A 98 18.19 18.02 15.86
C ARG A 98 16.85 18.27 15.15
N THR A 99 15.84 17.44 15.36
CA THR A 99 14.50 17.69 14.80
C THR A 99 13.89 18.98 15.34
N GLN A 100 14.09 19.30 16.63
CA GLN A 100 13.66 20.56 17.24
C GLN A 100 14.41 21.77 16.65
N GLU A 101 15.73 21.68 16.47
CA GLU A 101 16.52 22.74 15.85
C GLU A 101 16.10 23.04 14.40
N LEU A 102 15.67 22.01 13.67
CA LEU A 102 15.12 22.16 12.32
C LEU A 102 13.67 22.65 12.31
N GLY A 103 13.00 22.74 13.46
CA GLY A 103 11.57 22.97 13.53
C GLY A 103 10.75 21.87 12.83
N ALA A 104 11.27 20.64 12.78
CA ALA A 104 10.73 19.60 11.93
C ALA A 104 9.53 18.90 12.56
N ILE A 105 8.45 18.77 11.79
CA ILE A 105 7.40 17.78 12.00
C ILE A 105 7.79 16.54 11.20
N TRP A 106 7.73 15.37 11.81
CA TRP A 106 8.18 14.13 11.18
C TRP A 106 7.31 12.95 11.54
N ASN A 107 7.29 11.96 10.65
CA ASN A 107 6.66 10.66 10.87
C ASN A 107 7.18 9.62 9.86
N GLY A 108 6.81 8.36 10.06
CA GLY A 108 7.00 7.25 9.13
C GLY A 108 5.72 6.44 9.00
N THR A 109 5.65 5.61 7.97
CA THR A 109 4.58 4.61 7.83
C THR A 109 5.11 3.35 7.16
N THR A 110 4.64 2.20 7.64
CA THR A 110 4.92 0.90 7.05
C THR A 110 3.63 0.28 6.56
N GLY A 111 3.61 -0.07 5.28
CA GLY A 111 2.51 -0.79 4.65
C GLY A 111 2.96 -2.14 4.10
N TYR A 112 2.13 -2.72 3.23
CA TYR A 112 2.47 -3.99 2.58
C TYR A 112 3.71 -3.87 1.69
N GLU A 113 3.78 -2.83 0.84
CA GLU A 113 4.80 -2.70 -0.20
C GLU A 113 5.67 -1.44 -0.07
N ARG A 114 5.46 -0.65 0.98
CA ARG A 114 6.16 0.61 1.20
C ARG A 114 6.50 0.83 2.67
N VAL A 115 7.75 1.30 2.91
CA VAL A 115 8.13 2.03 4.12
C VAL A 115 8.55 3.43 3.69
N ASN A 116 8.06 4.46 4.38
CA ASN A 116 8.46 5.84 4.10
C ASN A 116 8.67 6.65 5.37
N TYR A 117 9.51 7.66 5.24
CA TYR A 117 9.91 8.59 6.29
C TYR A 117 9.85 10.00 5.75
N PHE A 118 9.31 10.94 6.50
CA PHE A 118 9.27 12.33 6.07
C PHE A 118 9.59 13.31 7.18
N PHE A 119 10.07 14.48 6.77
CA PHE A 119 10.30 15.66 7.60
C PHE A 119 9.72 16.86 6.87
N THR A 120 8.96 17.70 7.59
CA THR A 120 8.44 18.99 7.11
C THR A 120 9.02 20.08 7.99
N PHE A 121 9.62 21.10 7.40
CA PHE A 121 10.32 22.20 8.08
C PHE A 121 10.28 23.46 7.22
N ASP A 122 10.77 24.57 7.76
CA ASP A 122 10.97 25.81 7.01
C ASP A 122 11.93 25.60 5.84
N THR A 123 11.65 26.19 4.67
CA THR A 123 12.43 26.04 3.44
C THR A 123 13.91 26.36 3.60
N ASP A 124 14.26 27.33 4.47
CA ASP A 124 15.65 27.66 4.77
C ASP A 124 16.43 26.46 5.36
N SER A 125 15.73 25.52 5.97
CA SER A 125 16.30 24.29 6.52
C SER A 125 16.46 23.15 5.49
N LEU A 126 16.08 23.32 4.21
CA LEU A 126 16.05 22.24 3.22
C LEU A 126 17.37 21.48 3.10
N ASN A 127 18.50 22.20 2.97
CA ASN A 127 19.83 21.54 2.88
C ASN A 127 20.18 20.75 4.14
N ALA A 128 19.90 21.32 5.31
CA ALA A 128 20.17 20.69 6.59
C ALA A 128 19.23 19.48 6.83
N GLY A 129 17.97 19.59 6.43
CA GLY A 129 16.97 18.52 6.51
C GLY A 129 17.29 17.34 5.57
N LEU A 130 17.73 17.60 4.33
CA LEU A 130 18.18 16.56 3.40
C LEU A 130 19.42 15.83 3.93
N LYS A 131 20.39 16.53 4.51
CA LYS A 131 21.56 15.89 5.16
C LYS A 131 21.15 15.03 6.34
N PHE A 132 20.19 15.52 7.16
CA PHE A 132 19.66 14.78 8.29
C PHE A 132 18.95 13.49 7.84
N LEU A 133 18.08 13.59 6.82
CA LEU A 133 17.42 12.43 6.22
C LEU A 133 18.42 11.43 5.63
N ASN A 134 19.47 11.92 4.93
CA ASN A 134 20.52 11.08 4.37
C ASN A 134 21.30 10.31 5.45
N ALA A 135 21.65 10.97 6.56
CA ALA A 135 22.32 10.30 7.67
C ALA A 135 21.43 9.20 8.29
N ALA A 136 20.14 9.48 8.46
CA ALA A 136 19.19 8.54 9.06
C ALA A 136 18.94 7.30 8.17
N ILE A 137 18.73 7.49 6.86
CA ILE A 137 18.41 6.36 5.97
C ILE A 137 19.62 5.49 5.64
N ARG A 138 20.81 6.09 5.52
CA ARG A 138 22.03 5.37 5.10
C ARG A 138 22.79 4.76 6.25
N PHE A 139 22.83 5.44 7.40
CA PHE A 139 23.72 5.12 8.52
C PHE A 139 22.96 5.04 9.85
N PRO A 140 21.85 4.27 9.92
CA PRO A 140 21.15 4.08 11.18
C PRO A 140 22.02 3.35 12.20
N ILE A 141 21.83 3.67 13.47
CA ILE A 141 22.48 2.97 14.61
C ILE A 141 21.39 2.30 15.44
N TYR A 142 21.48 0.99 15.59
CA TYR A 142 20.53 0.19 16.39
C TYR A 142 21.17 -0.14 17.72
N ARG A 143 20.91 0.70 18.73
CA ARG A 143 21.36 0.46 20.10
C ARG A 143 20.44 -0.52 20.79
N ILE A 144 20.99 -1.45 21.54
CA ILE A 144 20.21 -2.48 22.26
C ILE A 144 19.22 -1.81 23.22
N GLU A 145 19.65 -0.78 23.95
CA GLU A 145 18.80 -0.09 24.94
C GLU A 145 17.61 0.64 24.26
N ASP A 146 17.79 1.16 23.06
CA ASP A 146 16.72 1.81 22.30
C ASP A 146 15.76 0.74 21.75
N MET A 147 16.27 -0.37 21.27
CA MET A 147 15.45 -1.50 20.78
C MET A 147 14.61 -2.13 21.90
N GLU A 148 15.18 -2.33 23.10
CA GLU A 148 14.44 -2.87 24.25
C GLU A 148 13.27 -1.99 24.67
N LYS A 149 13.42 -0.67 24.57
CA LYS A 149 12.33 0.28 24.80
C LYS A 149 11.30 0.20 23.68
N GLU A 150 11.78 0.17 22.44
CA GLU A 150 10.90 0.25 21.26
C GLU A 150 10.09 -1.04 21.04
N ARG A 151 10.64 -2.21 21.39
CA ARG A 151 9.87 -3.46 21.42
C ARG A 151 8.60 -3.31 22.26
N LYS A 152 8.70 -2.67 23.45
CA LYS A 152 7.55 -2.43 24.33
C LYS A 152 6.55 -1.44 23.73
N VAL A 153 7.02 -0.46 22.95
CA VAL A 153 6.15 0.49 22.25
C VAL A 153 5.38 -0.23 21.15
N VAL A 154 6.06 -0.97 20.27
CA VAL A 154 5.44 -1.72 19.18
C VAL A 154 4.51 -2.82 19.71
N ASP A 155 4.90 -3.51 20.77
CA ASP A 155 4.04 -4.49 21.46
C ASP A 155 2.79 -3.83 22.03
N GLY A 156 2.91 -2.65 22.62
CA GLY A 156 1.77 -1.87 23.11
C GLY A 156 0.85 -1.40 21.98
N GLU A 157 1.38 -1.07 20.80
CA GLU A 157 0.56 -0.78 19.61
C GLU A 157 -0.20 -2.01 19.14
N PHE A 158 0.45 -3.17 19.14
CA PHE A 158 -0.20 -4.44 18.81
C PHE A 158 -1.35 -4.73 19.78
N GLN A 159 -1.11 -4.65 21.10
CA GLN A 159 -2.14 -4.86 22.12
C GLN A 159 -3.31 -3.88 21.97
N ARG A 160 -3.02 -2.61 21.64
CA ARG A 160 -4.06 -1.63 21.37
C ARG A 160 -4.87 -2.00 20.12
N ALA A 161 -4.21 -2.45 19.05
CA ALA A 161 -4.90 -2.93 17.85
C ALA A 161 -5.75 -4.17 18.15
N GLU A 162 -5.26 -5.13 18.94
CA GLU A 162 -6.02 -6.31 19.35
C GLU A 162 -7.25 -5.98 20.22
N SER A 163 -7.32 -4.79 20.81
CA SER A 163 -8.51 -4.34 21.54
C SER A 163 -9.66 -3.91 20.63
N ASP A 164 -9.45 -3.86 19.31
CA ASP A 164 -10.48 -3.60 18.29
C ASP A 164 -10.97 -4.93 17.69
N PRO A 165 -12.26 -5.26 17.79
CA PRO A 165 -12.82 -6.46 17.15
C PRO A 165 -12.64 -6.49 15.64
N GLY A 166 -12.67 -5.34 14.96
CA GLY A 166 -12.44 -5.22 13.52
C GLY A 166 -11.03 -5.66 13.15
N PHE A 167 -10.03 -5.21 13.93
CA PHE A 167 -8.64 -5.65 13.75
C PHE A 167 -8.49 -7.16 13.99
N GLN A 168 -9.11 -7.71 15.05
CA GLN A 168 -9.05 -9.15 15.31
C GLN A 168 -9.62 -9.97 14.15
N LEU A 169 -10.72 -9.50 13.55
CA LEU A 169 -11.33 -10.16 12.40
C LEU A 169 -10.44 -10.07 11.17
N ASN A 170 -9.96 -8.86 10.85
CA ASN A 170 -9.08 -8.64 9.70
C ASN A 170 -7.79 -9.46 9.79
N PHE A 171 -7.15 -9.48 10.95
CA PHE A 171 -5.92 -10.24 11.18
C PHE A 171 -6.10 -11.75 10.94
N GLU A 172 -7.24 -12.30 11.39
CA GLU A 172 -7.56 -13.71 11.17
C GLU A 172 -7.92 -14.01 9.71
N VAL A 173 -8.62 -13.09 9.02
CA VAL A 173 -8.92 -13.19 7.59
C VAL A 173 -7.63 -13.16 6.77
N GLU A 174 -6.77 -12.16 6.97
CA GLU A 174 -5.47 -12.05 6.28
C GLU A 174 -4.61 -13.30 6.46
N LYS A 175 -4.54 -13.82 7.70
CA LYS A 175 -3.80 -15.05 7.99
C LYS A 175 -4.31 -16.24 7.19
N ARG A 176 -5.61 -16.39 6.99
CA ARG A 176 -6.23 -17.48 6.22
C ARG A 176 -6.11 -17.29 4.72
N VAL A 177 -6.25 -16.05 4.22
CA VAL A 177 -6.11 -15.73 2.79
C VAL A 177 -4.66 -15.85 2.33
N TRP A 178 -3.71 -15.36 3.13
CA TRP A 178 -2.32 -15.17 2.72
C TRP A 178 -1.33 -16.11 3.43
N GLY A 179 -1.71 -16.67 4.58
CA GLY A 179 -0.83 -17.43 5.46
C GLY A 179 0.14 -16.55 6.26
N ASP A 180 0.98 -17.17 7.09
CA ASP A 180 1.87 -16.46 8.01
C ASP A 180 3.10 -15.83 7.34
N LEU A 181 3.39 -16.19 6.09
CA LEU A 181 4.66 -15.90 5.44
C LEU A 181 4.55 -14.93 4.24
N PHE A 182 3.41 -14.25 4.05
CA PHE A 182 3.11 -13.70 2.74
C PHE A 182 2.96 -12.21 2.65
N THR A 183 2.90 -11.78 1.38
CA THR A 183 2.93 -10.42 0.88
C THR A 183 1.83 -9.51 1.40
N ARG A 184 0.80 -10.05 2.06
CA ARG A 184 -0.35 -9.26 2.58
C ARG A 184 -0.60 -9.47 4.07
N LYS A 185 0.38 -10.01 4.79
CA LYS A 185 0.29 -10.05 6.25
C LYS A 185 0.37 -8.65 6.85
N ASN A 186 -0.30 -8.45 7.96
CA ASN A 186 -0.31 -7.16 8.65
C ASN A 186 1.11 -6.68 8.98
N PRO A 187 1.50 -5.45 8.63
CA PRO A 187 2.84 -4.92 8.88
C PRO A 187 3.23 -4.86 10.36
N ILE A 188 2.26 -4.86 11.28
CA ILE A 188 2.52 -4.85 12.72
C ILE A 188 3.26 -6.11 13.19
N GLY A 189 3.15 -7.20 12.42
CA GLY A 189 3.88 -8.44 12.66
C GLY A 189 3.27 -9.35 13.71
N ILE A 190 4.11 -10.06 14.44
CA ILE A 190 3.73 -10.95 15.54
C ILE A 190 4.60 -10.71 16.77
N HIS A 191 4.02 -10.82 17.96
CA HIS A 191 4.65 -10.53 19.25
C HIS A 191 6.03 -11.16 19.43
N ASP A 192 6.16 -12.47 19.18
CA ASP A 192 7.40 -13.20 19.42
C ASP A 192 8.57 -12.68 18.59
N ILE A 193 8.33 -12.31 17.31
CA ILE A 193 9.38 -11.80 16.43
C ILE A 193 9.77 -10.38 16.81
N ILE A 194 8.80 -9.53 17.14
CA ILE A 194 9.05 -8.16 17.60
C ILE A 194 9.84 -8.19 18.91
N ASN A 195 9.41 -9.00 19.87
CA ASN A 195 10.04 -9.10 21.19
C ASN A 195 11.44 -9.75 21.15
N THR A 196 11.77 -10.46 20.07
CA THR A 196 13.09 -11.05 19.82
C THR A 196 13.90 -10.35 18.73
N ALA A 197 13.46 -9.16 18.28
CA ALA A 197 14.18 -8.36 17.30
C ALA A 197 15.59 -7.99 17.81
N THR A 198 16.61 -8.03 16.96
CA THR A 198 18.00 -7.69 17.29
C THR A 198 18.58 -6.67 16.30
N PRO A 199 19.63 -5.93 16.67
CA PRO A 199 20.33 -5.03 15.75
C PRO A 199 20.77 -5.73 14.45
N GLU A 200 21.21 -6.99 14.54
CA GLU A 200 21.66 -7.77 13.39
C GLU A 200 20.50 -8.03 12.43
N LYS A 201 19.31 -8.38 12.93
CA LYS A 201 18.11 -8.54 12.09
C LYS A 201 17.74 -7.23 11.39
N MET A 202 17.84 -6.09 12.06
CA MET A 202 17.61 -4.77 11.45
C MET A 202 18.63 -4.49 10.35
N MET A 203 19.90 -4.81 10.57
CA MET A 203 20.95 -4.65 9.56
C MET A 203 20.74 -5.57 8.34
N VAL A 204 20.17 -6.76 8.50
CA VAL A 204 19.81 -7.64 7.38
C VAL A 204 18.77 -6.95 6.48
N ILE A 205 17.70 -6.39 7.05
CA ILE A 205 16.66 -5.66 6.29
C ILE A 205 17.29 -4.47 5.57
N LYS A 206 18.07 -3.65 6.28
CA LYS A 206 18.76 -2.51 5.69
C LYS A 206 19.62 -2.92 4.50
N ASN A 207 20.45 -3.94 4.65
CA ASN A 207 21.41 -4.40 3.64
C ASN A 207 20.75 -5.15 2.46
N LYS A 208 19.48 -5.56 2.60
CA LYS A 208 18.69 -6.15 1.50
C LYS A 208 17.96 -5.10 0.68
N TYR A 209 17.36 -4.09 1.30
CA TYR A 209 16.34 -3.26 0.64
C TYR A 209 16.65 -1.77 0.63
N TYR A 210 17.47 -1.23 1.53
CA TYR A 210 17.71 0.21 1.66
C TYR A 210 18.86 0.67 0.78
N PHE A 211 18.57 0.78 -0.52
CA PHE A 211 19.51 1.23 -1.55
C PHE A 211 18.89 2.35 -2.40
N PRO A 212 19.69 3.21 -3.02
CA PRO A 212 19.18 4.32 -3.83
C PRO A 212 18.33 3.83 -5.00
N ASN A 213 18.70 2.75 -5.67
CA ASN A 213 17.95 2.16 -6.78
C ASN A 213 16.68 1.39 -6.35
N ASN A 214 16.39 1.34 -5.06
CA ASN A 214 15.14 0.82 -4.46
C ASN A 214 14.39 1.89 -3.67
N SER A 215 14.77 3.16 -3.84
CA SER A 215 14.24 4.30 -3.08
C SER A 215 13.76 5.43 -3.98
N LEU A 216 12.77 6.18 -3.49
CA LEU A 216 12.26 7.41 -4.09
C LEU A 216 12.40 8.54 -3.09
N LEU A 217 13.14 9.59 -3.45
CA LEU A 217 13.18 10.85 -2.70
C LEU A 217 12.14 11.81 -3.28
N ILE A 218 11.29 12.38 -2.45
CA ILE A 218 10.33 13.41 -2.81
C ILE A 218 10.66 14.68 -2.04
N ILE A 219 10.76 15.81 -2.73
CA ILE A 219 10.95 17.14 -2.17
C ILE A 219 9.77 17.98 -2.62
N CYS A 220 8.94 18.43 -1.68
CA CYS A 220 7.68 19.12 -1.98
C CYS A 220 7.59 20.41 -1.15
N GLY A 221 7.22 21.52 -1.76
CA GLY A 221 7.00 22.80 -1.06
C GLY A 221 7.58 23.99 -1.79
N ASP A 222 7.95 25.02 -1.02
CA ASP A 222 8.56 26.26 -1.54
C ASP A 222 10.02 26.00 -1.92
N VAL A 223 10.22 25.32 -3.04
CA VAL A 223 11.52 24.87 -3.54
C VAL A 223 11.58 25.04 -5.06
N HIS A 224 12.78 25.25 -5.58
CA HIS A 224 13.08 25.23 -7.02
C HIS A 224 13.67 23.87 -7.41
N HIS A 225 13.06 23.21 -8.41
CA HIS A 225 13.45 21.85 -8.82
C HIS A 225 14.93 21.73 -9.22
N GLU A 226 15.48 22.70 -9.92
CA GLU A 226 16.90 22.66 -10.34
C GLU A 226 17.84 22.67 -9.12
N SER A 227 17.57 23.54 -8.14
CA SER A 227 18.32 23.61 -6.89
C SER A 227 18.12 22.35 -6.05
N ALA A 228 16.90 21.86 -5.97
CA ALA A 228 16.54 20.65 -5.23
C ALA A 228 17.22 19.40 -5.81
N PHE A 229 17.26 19.25 -7.14
CA PHE A 229 18.00 18.17 -7.81
C PHE A 229 19.52 18.25 -7.56
N THR A 230 20.09 19.47 -7.61
CA THR A 230 21.49 19.68 -7.30
C THR A 230 21.83 19.31 -5.85
N LEU A 231 20.97 19.69 -4.89
CA LEU A 231 21.12 19.30 -3.48
C LEU A 231 21.00 17.79 -3.31
N ALA A 232 20.00 17.16 -3.94
CA ALA A 232 19.81 15.72 -3.88
C ALA A 232 21.02 14.97 -4.44
N GLU A 233 21.58 15.40 -5.57
CA GLU A 233 22.78 14.79 -6.18
C GLU A 233 24.02 14.96 -5.29
N ASN A 234 24.24 16.14 -4.72
CA ASN A 234 25.38 16.41 -3.83
C ASN A 234 25.30 15.62 -2.51
N ILE A 235 24.08 15.35 -1.99
CA ILE A 235 23.91 14.72 -0.68
C ILE A 235 23.77 13.20 -0.80
N PHE A 236 23.08 12.70 -1.84
CA PHE A 236 22.77 11.27 -2.00
C PHE A 236 23.56 10.59 -3.15
N GLY A 237 24.31 11.35 -3.97
CA GLY A 237 24.95 10.82 -5.17
C GLY A 237 26.02 9.76 -4.89
N ASP A 238 26.67 9.80 -3.73
CA ASP A 238 27.66 8.82 -3.26
C ASP A 238 27.02 7.61 -2.55
N TRP A 239 25.69 7.55 -2.45
CA TRP A 239 25.01 6.38 -1.91
C TRP A 239 25.14 5.21 -2.89
N ALA A 240 25.88 4.17 -2.49
CA ALA A 240 26.18 3.05 -3.36
C ALA A 240 24.90 2.26 -3.73
N SER A 241 24.73 2.00 -5.03
CA SER A 241 23.67 1.14 -5.56
C SER A 241 23.89 -0.31 -5.14
N SER A 242 22.79 -1.08 -5.06
CA SER A 242 22.84 -2.55 -4.88
C SER A 242 23.39 -3.31 -6.10
N GLY A 243 23.61 -2.63 -7.23
CA GLY A 243 24.07 -3.22 -8.49
C GLY A 243 23.00 -3.99 -9.27
N SER A 244 21.87 -4.31 -8.65
CA SER A 244 20.70 -4.95 -9.26
C SER A 244 19.43 -4.55 -8.51
N ASP A 245 18.25 -4.86 -9.06
CA ASP A 245 17.00 -4.64 -8.32
C ASP A 245 16.96 -5.53 -7.06
N PRO A 246 16.89 -4.94 -5.85
CA PRO A 246 16.84 -5.70 -4.61
C PRO A 246 15.68 -6.70 -4.52
N ILE A 247 14.52 -6.37 -5.10
CA ILE A 247 13.36 -7.26 -5.09
C ILE A 247 13.57 -8.47 -6.01
N LEU A 248 14.30 -8.31 -7.12
CA LEU A 248 14.67 -9.44 -7.97
C LEU A 248 15.77 -10.30 -7.33
N LYS A 249 16.69 -9.67 -6.60
CA LYS A 249 17.76 -10.37 -5.88
C LYS A 249 17.23 -11.17 -4.68
N TYR A 250 16.24 -10.62 -3.99
CA TYR A 250 15.58 -11.25 -2.84
C TYR A 250 14.08 -11.39 -3.18
N PRO A 251 13.71 -12.44 -3.92
CA PRO A 251 12.33 -12.58 -4.41
C PRO A 251 11.34 -12.69 -3.27
N ILE A 252 10.18 -12.10 -3.52
CA ILE A 252 9.08 -12.08 -2.56
C ILE A 252 8.60 -13.51 -2.32
N PRO A 253 8.33 -13.88 -1.06
CA PRO A 253 7.78 -15.18 -0.74
C PRO A 253 6.47 -15.44 -1.54
N PRO A 254 6.30 -16.60 -2.17
CA PRO A 254 5.08 -16.93 -2.88
C PRO A 254 3.92 -17.14 -1.91
N PHE A 255 2.72 -16.79 -2.30
CA PHE A 255 1.50 -17.16 -1.58
C PHE A 255 0.83 -18.36 -2.24
N LYS A 256 -0.01 -19.09 -1.49
CA LYS A 256 -0.81 -20.18 -2.01
C LYS A 256 -2.15 -19.65 -2.52
N PRO A 257 -2.54 -19.95 -3.76
CA PRO A 257 -3.90 -19.66 -4.22
C PRO A 257 -4.94 -20.37 -3.35
N LEU A 258 -6.02 -19.65 -3.04
CA LEU A 258 -7.18 -20.28 -2.41
C LEU A 258 -7.79 -21.30 -3.37
N VAL A 259 -8.10 -22.50 -2.87
CA VAL A 259 -8.68 -23.59 -3.66
C VAL A 259 -10.14 -23.88 -3.30
N LYS A 260 -10.59 -23.39 -2.15
CA LYS A 260 -11.98 -23.52 -1.66
C LYS A 260 -12.26 -22.37 -0.71
N ASN A 261 -13.54 -22.13 -0.46
CA ASN A 261 -13.96 -21.18 0.58
C ASN A 261 -13.47 -21.65 1.96
N ASP A 262 -13.03 -20.71 2.78
CA ASP A 262 -12.76 -20.93 4.19
C ASP A 262 -13.63 -19.97 5.01
N ILE A 263 -14.58 -20.54 5.74
CA ILE A 263 -15.57 -19.79 6.53
C ILE A 263 -15.32 -20.07 8.00
N PHE A 264 -15.22 -19.02 8.82
CA PHE A 264 -14.96 -19.17 10.24
C PHE A 264 -15.77 -18.20 11.10
N ILE A 265 -15.96 -18.57 12.35
CA ILE A 265 -16.56 -17.75 13.39
C ILE A 265 -15.51 -17.55 14.47
N LYS A 266 -15.29 -16.29 14.85
CA LYS A 266 -14.42 -15.90 15.97
C LYS A 266 -15.29 -15.32 17.08
N GLU A 267 -15.31 -15.97 18.23
CA GLU A 267 -15.92 -15.40 19.42
C GLU A 267 -14.94 -14.43 20.11
N SER A 268 -15.46 -13.26 20.49
CA SER A 268 -14.69 -12.27 21.21
C SER A 268 -15.58 -11.52 22.20
N THR A 269 -15.16 -11.49 23.46
CA THR A 269 -15.92 -10.81 24.55
C THR A 269 -15.93 -9.29 24.37
N ILE A 270 -15.04 -8.73 23.58
CA ILE A 270 -15.01 -7.30 23.26
C ILE A 270 -15.88 -6.95 22.05
N ALA A 271 -16.34 -7.92 21.26
CA ALA A 271 -17.17 -7.71 20.10
C ALA A 271 -18.63 -7.41 20.49
N LYS A 272 -18.91 -6.21 20.97
CA LYS A 272 -20.28 -5.77 21.32
C LYS A 272 -21.21 -5.72 20.10
N THR A 273 -20.66 -5.43 18.94
CA THR A 273 -21.33 -5.45 17.64
C THR A 273 -20.67 -6.51 16.78
N PRO A 274 -21.41 -7.40 16.10
CA PRO A 274 -20.83 -8.36 15.17
C PRO A 274 -20.31 -7.66 13.94
N TYR A 275 -19.22 -8.18 13.37
CA TYR A 275 -18.70 -7.78 12.06
C TYR A 275 -18.54 -9.00 11.17
N MET A 276 -18.80 -8.83 9.89
CA MET A 276 -18.48 -9.82 8.86
C MET A 276 -17.43 -9.25 7.90
N MET A 277 -16.49 -10.08 7.48
CA MET A 277 -15.48 -9.73 6.48
C MET A 277 -15.31 -10.87 5.50
N PHE A 278 -15.21 -10.52 4.23
CA PHE A 278 -14.96 -11.46 3.14
C PHE A 278 -13.81 -10.95 2.31
N GLU A 279 -12.86 -11.83 1.97
CA GLU A 279 -11.67 -11.44 1.22
C GLU A 279 -11.36 -12.46 0.13
N TRP A 280 -11.04 -11.93 -1.06
CA TRP A 280 -10.55 -12.66 -2.23
C TRP A 280 -9.12 -12.22 -2.55
N GLN A 281 -8.39 -13.12 -3.20
CA GLN A 281 -7.12 -12.79 -3.84
C GLN A 281 -7.43 -12.08 -5.17
N GLY A 282 -7.20 -10.78 -5.21
CA GLY A 282 -7.54 -9.91 -6.33
C GLY A 282 -6.42 -9.78 -7.37
N PRO A 283 -6.55 -8.81 -8.29
CA PRO A 283 -5.55 -8.58 -9.33
C PRO A 283 -4.20 -8.11 -8.78
N SER A 284 -3.19 -8.20 -9.62
CA SER A 284 -1.85 -7.67 -9.41
C SER A 284 -1.60 -6.60 -10.47
N TYR A 285 -1.13 -5.43 -10.09
CA TYR A 285 -0.76 -4.40 -11.06
C TYR A 285 0.31 -4.89 -12.05
N ALA A 286 1.27 -5.69 -11.58
CA ALA A 286 2.36 -6.18 -12.42
C ALA A 286 1.90 -7.12 -13.55
N THR A 287 0.78 -7.84 -13.38
CA THR A 287 0.32 -8.85 -14.33
C THR A 287 -1.04 -8.57 -14.95
N ASP A 288 -1.88 -7.75 -14.30
CA ASP A 288 -3.23 -7.39 -14.79
C ASP A 288 -3.64 -6.00 -14.30
N SER A 289 -2.93 -4.97 -14.77
CA SER A 289 -3.18 -3.57 -14.41
C SER A 289 -4.58 -3.08 -14.79
N ALA A 290 -5.14 -3.58 -15.88
CA ALA A 290 -6.49 -3.20 -16.31
C ALA A 290 -7.56 -3.64 -15.29
N SER A 291 -7.41 -4.84 -14.72
CA SER A 291 -8.34 -5.32 -13.69
C SER A 291 -8.20 -4.56 -12.37
N THR A 292 -7.04 -3.96 -12.05
CA THR A 292 -6.90 -3.11 -10.86
C THR A 292 -7.77 -1.86 -10.96
N ILE A 293 -7.78 -1.23 -12.13
CA ILE A 293 -8.59 -0.03 -12.40
C ILE A 293 -10.09 -0.38 -12.44
N ALA A 294 -10.45 -1.51 -13.05
CA ALA A 294 -11.83 -2.00 -13.06
C ALA A 294 -12.35 -2.34 -11.65
N ALA A 295 -11.46 -2.85 -10.77
CA ALA A 295 -11.78 -3.13 -9.37
C ALA A 295 -12.13 -1.85 -8.60
N ASP A 296 -11.39 -0.76 -8.77
CA ASP A 296 -11.66 0.53 -8.14
C ASP A 296 -13.02 1.09 -8.60
N VAL A 297 -13.28 1.04 -9.91
CA VAL A 297 -14.56 1.51 -10.46
C VAL A 297 -15.72 0.66 -9.96
N PHE A 298 -15.60 -0.66 -9.98
CA PHE A 298 -16.66 -1.55 -9.50
C PHE A 298 -16.92 -1.40 -8.00
N SER A 299 -15.87 -1.34 -7.18
CA SER A 299 -15.98 -1.11 -5.74
C SER A 299 -16.72 0.20 -5.45
N THR A 300 -16.45 1.24 -6.24
CA THR A 300 -17.17 2.53 -6.14
C THR A 300 -18.63 2.39 -6.54
N ILE A 301 -18.96 1.67 -7.63
CA ILE A 301 -20.34 1.45 -8.06
C ILE A 301 -21.17 0.80 -6.95
N VAL A 302 -20.66 -0.30 -6.36
CA VAL A 302 -21.45 -1.08 -5.37
C VAL A 302 -21.54 -0.40 -4.01
N THR A 303 -20.72 0.62 -3.75
CA THR A 303 -20.78 1.45 -2.54
C THR A 303 -21.60 2.73 -2.70
N LEU A 304 -22.08 3.06 -3.91
CA LEU A 304 -23.04 4.16 -4.08
C LEU A 304 -24.30 3.90 -3.25
N ASN A 305 -24.86 4.92 -2.61
CA ASN A 305 -26.12 4.81 -1.88
C ASN A 305 -27.26 4.29 -2.78
N SER A 306 -27.21 4.58 -4.08
CA SER A 306 -28.16 4.10 -5.08
C SER A 306 -27.91 2.67 -5.57
N SER A 307 -26.84 2.00 -5.11
CA SER A 307 -26.51 0.65 -5.58
C SER A 307 -27.47 -0.41 -5.03
N LYS A 308 -27.65 -1.49 -5.78
CA LYS A 308 -28.46 -2.63 -5.32
C LYS A 308 -27.93 -3.24 -4.03
N LEU A 309 -26.59 -3.25 -3.82
CA LEU A 309 -25.99 -3.76 -2.60
C LEU A 309 -26.40 -2.93 -1.38
N GLN A 310 -26.28 -1.59 -1.46
CA GLN A 310 -26.67 -0.70 -0.37
C GLN A 310 -28.19 -0.78 -0.08
N GLN A 311 -29.00 -0.76 -1.12
CA GLN A 311 -30.46 -0.89 -0.98
C GLN A 311 -30.87 -2.23 -0.36
N ALA A 312 -30.22 -3.33 -0.75
CA ALA A 312 -30.55 -4.66 -0.25
C ALA A 312 -30.09 -4.90 1.19
N LEU A 313 -28.97 -4.33 1.61
CA LEU A 313 -28.40 -4.58 2.94
C LEU A 313 -28.68 -3.44 3.92
N VAL A 314 -28.44 -2.19 3.51
CA VAL A 314 -28.53 -1.05 4.43
C VAL A 314 -29.96 -0.51 4.49
N ASP A 315 -30.60 -0.19 3.36
CA ASP A 315 -31.95 0.39 3.35
C ASP A 315 -32.99 -0.57 3.91
N LYS A 316 -32.84 -1.89 3.74
CA LYS A 316 -33.69 -2.91 4.36
C LYS A 316 -33.35 -3.19 5.84
N GLY A 317 -32.35 -2.52 6.39
CA GLY A 317 -31.94 -2.67 7.79
C GLY A 317 -31.40 -4.06 8.13
N LEU A 318 -30.74 -4.73 7.16
CA LEU A 318 -30.02 -5.97 7.38
C LEU A 318 -28.61 -5.68 7.89
N ALA A 319 -28.04 -4.53 7.52
CA ALA A 319 -26.76 -4.03 7.98
C ALA A 319 -26.85 -2.51 8.25
N THR A 320 -25.98 -1.99 9.08
CA THR A 320 -25.81 -0.54 9.27
C THR A 320 -24.72 0.04 8.39
N ASN A 321 -23.82 -0.82 7.91
CA ASN A 321 -22.77 -0.45 6.97
C ASN A 321 -22.38 -1.65 6.12
N VAL A 322 -22.12 -1.41 4.85
CA VAL A 322 -21.43 -2.33 3.95
C VAL A 322 -20.46 -1.56 3.08
N SER A 323 -19.21 -2.00 3.03
CA SER A 323 -18.19 -1.45 2.17
C SER A 323 -17.53 -2.56 1.35
N VAL A 324 -17.18 -2.22 0.12
CA VAL A 324 -16.42 -3.07 -0.80
C VAL A 324 -15.21 -2.28 -1.23
N GLY A 325 -14.03 -2.88 -1.13
CA GLY A 325 -12.77 -2.23 -1.49
C GLY A 325 -11.80 -3.18 -2.16
N TYR A 326 -10.89 -2.59 -2.91
CA TYR A 326 -9.72 -3.25 -3.45
C TYR A 326 -8.49 -2.39 -3.12
N LEU A 327 -7.42 -3.02 -2.70
CA LEU A 327 -6.15 -2.33 -2.50
C LEU A 327 -5.23 -2.61 -3.68
N THR A 328 -4.95 -1.57 -4.46
CA THR A 328 -4.01 -1.64 -5.57
C THR A 328 -2.59 -1.94 -5.07
N CYS A 329 -2.07 -3.09 -5.47
CA CYS A 329 -0.73 -3.56 -5.12
C CYS A 329 0.03 -3.96 -6.37
N LYS A 330 1.36 -3.87 -6.33
CA LYS A 330 2.23 -4.34 -7.42
C LYS A 330 2.03 -5.84 -7.66
N TYR A 331 1.94 -6.58 -6.58
CA TYR A 331 1.60 -7.99 -6.59
C TYR A 331 0.12 -8.17 -6.26
N THR A 332 -0.34 -9.39 -6.03
CA THR A 332 -1.76 -9.65 -5.75
C THR A 332 -2.26 -8.82 -4.58
N GLY A 333 -3.31 -8.02 -4.80
CA GLY A 333 -3.97 -7.20 -3.79
C GLY A 333 -5.23 -7.87 -3.23
N PRO A 334 -5.68 -7.52 -2.02
CA PRO A 334 -6.92 -8.00 -1.45
C PRO A 334 -8.13 -7.30 -2.06
N ILE A 335 -9.21 -8.07 -2.32
CA ILE A 335 -10.57 -7.53 -2.50
C ILE A 335 -11.32 -7.87 -1.23
N GLN A 336 -11.87 -6.85 -0.56
CA GLN A 336 -12.52 -7.02 0.73
C GLN A 336 -13.95 -6.50 0.72
N ILE A 337 -14.82 -7.21 1.41
CA ILE A 337 -16.14 -6.73 1.83
C ILE A 337 -16.15 -6.69 3.35
N PHE A 338 -16.45 -5.54 3.92
CA PHE A 338 -16.65 -5.37 5.36
C PHE A 338 -18.09 -4.97 5.64
N ILE A 339 -18.73 -5.63 6.61
CA ILE A 339 -20.13 -5.43 6.94
C ILE A 339 -20.31 -5.30 8.45
N VAL A 340 -21.15 -4.35 8.84
CA VAL A 340 -21.68 -4.22 10.20
C VAL A 340 -23.13 -4.70 10.16
N PRO A 341 -23.40 -6.01 10.36
CA PRO A 341 -24.74 -6.54 10.24
C PRO A 341 -25.62 -6.13 11.43
N ASN A 342 -26.92 -6.12 11.22
CA ASN A 342 -27.89 -6.02 12.30
C ASN A 342 -27.83 -7.29 13.16
N PRO A 343 -27.55 -7.20 14.48
CA PRO A 343 -27.40 -8.36 15.34
C PRO A 343 -28.59 -9.32 15.34
N ASN A 344 -29.80 -8.79 15.09
CA ASN A 344 -31.04 -9.57 15.06
C ASN A 344 -31.33 -10.19 13.69
N LYS A 345 -30.56 -9.90 12.65
CA LYS A 345 -30.80 -10.31 11.26
C LYS A 345 -29.53 -10.87 10.59
N LEU A 346 -28.63 -11.48 11.36
CA LEU A 346 -27.35 -11.98 10.87
C LEU A 346 -27.51 -12.99 9.73
N LYS A 347 -28.46 -13.93 9.87
CA LYS A 347 -28.70 -14.96 8.87
C LYS A 347 -29.19 -14.36 7.56
N GLU A 348 -30.18 -13.46 7.65
CA GLU A 348 -30.75 -12.77 6.49
C GLU A 348 -29.71 -11.87 5.81
N CYS A 349 -28.88 -11.16 6.59
CA CYS A 349 -27.81 -10.33 6.08
C CYS A 349 -26.81 -11.15 5.29
N TYR A 350 -26.36 -12.28 5.83
CA TYR A 350 -25.41 -13.16 5.15
C TYR A 350 -26.00 -13.77 3.88
N ALA A 351 -27.23 -14.27 3.95
CA ALA A 351 -27.91 -14.85 2.78
C ALA A 351 -28.07 -13.81 1.66
N GLU A 352 -28.52 -12.58 2.01
CA GLU A 352 -28.67 -11.51 1.03
C GLU A 352 -27.33 -11.05 0.46
N LEU A 353 -26.26 -10.99 1.26
CA LEU A 353 -24.92 -10.70 0.74
C LEU A 353 -24.50 -11.69 -0.35
N LEU A 354 -24.63 -13.00 -0.08
CA LEU A 354 -24.28 -14.03 -1.06
C LEU A 354 -25.15 -13.94 -2.32
N ASN A 355 -26.44 -13.63 -2.16
CA ASN A 355 -27.35 -13.36 -3.26
C ASN A 355 -26.87 -12.19 -4.11
N GLN A 356 -26.49 -11.05 -3.49
CA GLN A 356 -25.98 -9.89 -4.20
C GLN A 356 -24.67 -10.20 -4.95
N ILE A 357 -23.73 -10.89 -4.31
CA ILE A 357 -22.46 -11.30 -4.96
C ILE A 357 -22.72 -12.17 -6.19
N SER A 358 -23.66 -13.11 -6.11
CA SER A 358 -24.00 -14.00 -7.23
C SER A 358 -24.56 -13.27 -8.46
N MET A 359 -25.09 -12.06 -8.26
CA MET A 359 -25.68 -11.24 -9.33
C MET A 359 -24.72 -10.20 -9.90
N TRP A 360 -23.52 -9.99 -9.33
CA TRP A 360 -22.63 -8.90 -9.70
C TRP A 360 -22.23 -8.89 -11.19
N ASN A 361 -22.09 -10.04 -11.83
CA ASN A 361 -21.79 -10.11 -13.26
C ASN A 361 -23.01 -10.03 -14.19
N ASN A 362 -24.24 -9.86 -13.63
CA ASN A 362 -25.42 -9.58 -14.44
C ASN A 362 -25.28 -8.18 -15.07
N PRO A 363 -25.51 -8.04 -16.40
CA PRO A 363 -25.44 -6.76 -17.08
C PRO A 363 -26.32 -5.66 -16.47
N ASP A 364 -27.46 -6.04 -15.88
CA ASP A 364 -28.43 -5.12 -15.28
C ASP A 364 -28.16 -4.87 -13.78
N TYR A 365 -27.04 -5.36 -13.23
CA TYR A 365 -26.77 -5.16 -11.82
C TYR A 365 -26.57 -3.70 -11.44
N TYR A 366 -25.98 -2.92 -12.33
CA TYR A 366 -25.83 -1.48 -12.20
C TYR A 366 -26.18 -0.75 -13.50
N THR A 367 -26.56 0.52 -13.40
CA THR A 367 -26.93 1.36 -14.56
C THR A 367 -25.72 2.07 -15.18
N ASP A 368 -25.87 2.64 -16.37
CA ASP A 368 -24.84 3.48 -16.99
C ASP A 368 -24.61 4.77 -16.20
N ASP A 369 -25.65 5.32 -15.58
CA ASP A 369 -25.54 6.48 -14.70
C ASP A 369 -24.69 6.16 -13.48
N GLN A 370 -24.89 4.98 -12.83
CA GLN A 370 -24.05 4.54 -11.71
C GLN A 370 -22.59 4.34 -12.11
N LEU A 371 -22.31 3.81 -13.30
CA LEU A 371 -20.95 3.70 -13.82
C LEU A 371 -20.33 5.10 -14.04
N LYS A 372 -21.10 6.03 -14.61
CA LYS A 372 -20.66 7.42 -14.81
C LYS A 372 -20.41 8.13 -13.46
N ASP A 373 -21.29 7.97 -12.51
CA ASP A 373 -21.16 8.56 -11.16
C ASP A 373 -19.93 8.03 -10.43
N ALA A 374 -19.67 6.72 -10.49
CA ALA A 374 -18.49 6.11 -9.89
C ALA A 374 -17.20 6.68 -10.47
N LYS A 375 -17.11 6.78 -11.81
CA LYS A 375 -15.96 7.42 -12.48
C LYS A 375 -15.81 8.89 -12.07
N GLY A 376 -16.91 9.63 -11.97
CA GLY A 376 -16.92 11.02 -11.51
C GLY A 376 -16.45 11.18 -10.06
N ILE A 377 -16.79 10.23 -9.18
CA ILE A 377 -16.32 10.20 -7.78
C ILE A 377 -14.82 9.97 -7.74
N LEU A 378 -14.31 8.97 -8.47
CA LEU A 378 -12.88 8.66 -8.51
C LEU A 378 -12.07 9.84 -9.06
N LEU A 379 -12.52 10.48 -10.15
CA LEU A 379 -11.92 11.69 -10.69
C LEU A 379 -11.87 12.82 -9.66
N ARG A 380 -13.00 13.10 -9.00
CA ARG A 380 -13.07 14.16 -7.99
C ARG A 380 -12.16 13.88 -6.80
N ASN A 381 -12.13 12.62 -6.32
CA ASN A 381 -11.28 12.22 -5.22
C ASN A 381 -9.78 12.41 -5.56
N ASP A 382 -9.39 12.06 -6.78
CA ASP A 382 -8.02 12.25 -7.27
C ASP A 382 -7.65 13.74 -7.34
N ILE A 383 -8.53 14.58 -7.89
CA ILE A 383 -8.31 16.03 -7.94
C ILE A 383 -8.17 16.60 -6.53
N MET A 384 -9.11 16.28 -5.62
CA MET A 384 -9.07 16.77 -4.23
C MET A 384 -7.83 16.30 -3.48
N ALA A 385 -7.37 15.08 -3.76
CA ALA A 385 -6.16 14.53 -3.16
C ALA A 385 -4.90 15.29 -3.62
N LYS A 386 -4.85 15.69 -4.90
CA LYS A 386 -3.76 16.49 -5.48
C LYS A 386 -3.73 17.94 -4.98
N GLU A 387 -4.84 18.46 -4.46
CA GLU A 387 -4.89 19.81 -3.88
C GLU A 387 -4.26 19.92 -2.47
N LYS A 388 -4.01 18.80 -1.79
CA LYS A 388 -3.43 18.79 -0.43
C LYS A 388 -1.92 18.56 -0.47
N PRO A 389 -1.07 19.61 -0.44
CA PRO A 389 0.39 19.46 -0.54
C PRO A 389 0.99 18.52 0.50
N SER A 390 0.43 18.48 1.70
CA SER A 390 0.92 17.62 2.80
C SER A 390 0.69 16.12 2.56
N SER A 391 -0.27 15.74 1.71
CA SER A 391 -0.57 14.34 1.40
C SER A 391 0.08 13.84 0.10
N LEU A 392 0.51 14.76 -0.77
CA LEU A 392 1.09 14.43 -2.07
C LEU A 392 2.30 13.48 -2.00
N PRO A 393 3.32 13.74 -1.16
CA PRO A 393 4.46 12.84 -1.07
C PRO A 393 4.07 11.41 -0.70
N SER A 394 3.11 11.27 0.22
CA SER A 394 2.64 9.95 0.65
C SER A 394 1.90 9.20 -0.48
N GLN A 395 1.05 9.88 -1.24
CA GLN A 395 0.32 9.28 -2.36
C GLN A 395 1.26 8.86 -3.50
N ILE A 396 2.16 9.78 -3.91
CA ILE A 396 3.13 9.50 -4.98
C ILE A 396 4.01 8.32 -4.61
N SER A 397 4.52 8.29 -3.39
CA SER A 397 5.38 7.19 -2.93
C SER A 397 4.63 5.87 -2.82
N PHE A 398 3.35 5.89 -2.41
CA PHE A 398 2.50 4.70 -2.39
C PHE A 398 2.33 4.15 -3.81
N MET A 399 1.93 4.99 -4.77
CA MET A 399 1.75 4.57 -6.16
C MET A 399 3.08 4.13 -6.79
N TRP A 400 4.18 4.82 -6.50
CA TRP A 400 5.49 4.41 -7.00
C TRP A 400 5.92 3.02 -6.49
N CYS A 401 5.63 2.68 -5.24
CA CYS A 401 5.91 1.36 -4.69
C CYS A 401 4.97 0.29 -5.24
N SER A 402 3.66 0.57 -5.23
CA SER A 402 2.61 -0.40 -5.56
C SER A 402 2.35 -0.53 -7.06
N THR A 403 2.74 0.47 -7.85
CA THR A 403 2.51 0.52 -9.30
C THR A 403 3.70 1.15 -10.02
N SER A 404 3.55 2.41 -10.44
CA SER A 404 4.58 3.25 -11.09
C SER A 404 4.22 4.74 -10.96
N LEU A 405 5.17 5.64 -11.26
CA LEU A 405 4.87 7.06 -11.37
C LEU A 405 3.90 7.35 -12.52
N ASN A 406 3.97 6.61 -13.64
CA ASN A 406 3.03 6.78 -14.76
C ASN A 406 1.60 6.45 -14.31
N TYR A 407 1.39 5.41 -13.52
CA TYR A 407 0.07 5.09 -12.97
C TYR A 407 -0.49 6.26 -12.15
N TYR A 408 0.34 6.90 -11.32
CA TYR A 408 -0.09 8.07 -10.54
C TYR A 408 -0.55 9.24 -11.44
N THR A 409 0.08 9.41 -12.61
CA THR A 409 -0.24 10.50 -13.54
C THR A 409 -1.42 10.19 -14.44
N ASP A 410 -1.59 8.94 -14.82
CA ASP A 410 -2.52 8.50 -15.88
C ASP A 410 -3.81 7.85 -15.34
N ASN A 411 -3.84 7.47 -14.04
CA ASN A 411 -4.96 6.72 -13.45
C ASN A 411 -6.32 7.43 -13.60
N THR A 412 -6.33 8.76 -13.55
CA THR A 412 -7.55 9.55 -13.72
C THR A 412 -8.16 9.35 -15.11
N ASP A 413 -7.34 9.38 -16.16
CA ASP A 413 -7.78 9.12 -17.53
C ASP A 413 -8.17 7.65 -17.71
N ASP A 414 -7.49 6.76 -17.04
CA ASP A 414 -7.74 5.32 -17.13
C ASP A 414 -9.07 4.94 -16.47
N TYR A 415 -9.47 5.56 -15.36
CA TYR A 415 -10.82 5.37 -14.81
C TYR A 415 -11.91 5.74 -15.83
N GLN A 416 -11.72 6.81 -16.62
CA GLN A 416 -12.70 7.22 -17.62
C GLN A 416 -12.85 6.22 -18.77
N LYS A 417 -11.80 5.44 -19.09
CA LYS A 417 -11.79 4.44 -20.16
C LYS A 417 -12.45 3.11 -19.77
N VAL A 418 -12.62 2.81 -18.47
CA VAL A 418 -13.21 1.55 -18.01
C VAL A 418 -14.58 1.33 -18.63
N THR A 419 -14.79 0.15 -19.21
CA THR A 419 -16.06 -0.27 -19.82
C THR A 419 -16.77 -1.33 -18.98
N ARG A 420 -18.04 -1.61 -19.30
CA ARG A 420 -18.75 -2.75 -18.71
C ARG A 420 -18.07 -4.09 -18.97
N ALA A 421 -17.40 -4.22 -20.12
CA ALA A 421 -16.66 -5.42 -20.47
C ALA A 421 -15.42 -5.62 -19.57
N ASP A 422 -14.73 -4.54 -19.23
CA ASP A 422 -13.58 -4.59 -18.31
C ASP A 422 -14.03 -4.98 -16.89
N ILE A 423 -15.12 -4.39 -16.40
CA ILE A 423 -15.71 -4.75 -15.11
C ILE A 423 -16.15 -6.22 -15.12
N LYS A 424 -16.84 -6.68 -16.18
CA LYS A 424 -17.25 -8.08 -16.30
C LYS A 424 -16.05 -9.01 -16.27
N LYS A 425 -15.00 -8.71 -17.02
CA LYS A 425 -13.76 -9.48 -17.03
C LYS A 425 -13.15 -9.58 -15.64
N TYR A 426 -13.07 -8.45 -14.92
CA TYR A 426 -12.59 -8.41 -13.54
C TYR A 426 -13.43 -9.31 -12.62
N LEU A 427 -14.75 -9.17 -12.65
CA LEU A 427 -15.68 -9.96 -11.82
C LEU A 427 -15.54 -11.46 -12.09
N ASP A 428 -15.55 -11.88 -13.35
CA ASP A 428 -15.44 -13.29 -13.74
C ASP A 428 -14.05 -13.87 -13.39
N THR A 429 -13.01 -13.04 -13.39
CA THR A 429 -11.64 -13.49 -13.11
C THR A 429 -11.38 -13.63 -11.62
N TYR A 430 -11.88 -12.71 -10.78
CA TYR A 430 -11.44 -12.58 -9.40
C TYR A 430 -12.52 -12.80 -8.33
N LEU A 431 -13.81 -12.73 -8.66
CA LEU A 431 -14.90 -12.76 -7.68
C LEU A 431 -15.92 -13.87 -7.92
N ILE A 432 -16.51 -13.93 -9.12
CA ILE A 432 -17.62 -14.85 -9.39
C ILE A 432 -17.14 -16.29 -9.41
N ASN A 433 -17.69 -17.10 -8.53
CA ASN A 433 -17.32 -18.52 -8.34
C ASN A 433 -15.84 -18.70 -7.96
N LYS A 434 -15.22 -17.68 -7.36
CA LYS A 434 -13.84 -17.77 -6.87
C LYS A 434 -13.82 -18.06 -5.37
N PRO A 435 -12.81 -18.80 -4.90
CA PRO A 435 -12.63 -19.07 -3.47
C PRO A 435 -12.40 -17.77 -2.70
N PHE A 436 -12.92 -17.72 -1.49
CA PHE A 436 -12.74 -16.60 -0.57
C PHE A 436 -12.62 -17.09 0.88
N VAL A 437 -12.11 -16.22 1.73
CA VAL A 437 -12.20 -16.37 3.19
C VAL A 437 -13.33 -15.49 3.68
N GLY A 438 -14.23 -16.06 4.50
CA GLY A 438 -15.33 -15.35 5.16
C GLY A 438 -15.24 -15.48 6.66
N GLY A 439 -15.16 -14.37 7.39
CA GLY A 439 -15.11 -14.34 8.84
C GLY A 439 -16.29 -13.61 9.46
N LEU A 440 -16.77 -14.14 10.56
CA LEU A 440 -17.73 -13.49 11.46
C LEU A 440 -17.05 -13.37 12.84
N ILE A 441 -16.95 -12.14 13.38
CA ILE A 441 -16.63 -11.93 14.79
C ILE A 441 -17.89 -11.56 15.55
N ILE A 442 -18.11 -12.20 16.69
CA ILE A 442 -19.36 -12.10 17.45
C ILE A 442 -19.09 -12.31 18.94
N SER A 443 -19.91 -11.71 19.83
CA SER A 443 -19.81 -12.02 21.24
C SER A 443 -20.34 -13.43 21.55
N PRO A 444 -19.78 -14.12 22.56
CA PRO A 444 -20.26 -15.46 22.97
C PRO A 444 -21.75 -15.49 23.29
N ASP A 445 -22.27 -14.44 23.93
CA ASP A 445 -23.68 -14.38 24.35
C ASP A 445 -24.60 -14.22 23.14
N LEU A 446 -24.26 -13.37 22.18
CA LEU A 446 -25.03 -13.24 20.96
C LEU A 446 -24.97 -14.54 20.13
N ASN A 447 -23.79 -15.18 20.05
CA ASN A 447 -23.64 -16.43 19.31
C ASN A 447 -24.48 -17.57 19.88
N LYS A 448 -24.59 -17.67 21.20
CA LYS A 448 -25.51 -18.63 21.87
C LYS A 448 -26.98 -18.43 21.45
N THR A 449 -27.35 -17.16 21.25
CA THR A 449 -28.74 -16.81 20.87
C THR A 449 -29.02 -17.10 19.40
N VAL A 450 -28.11 -16.71 18.50
CA VAL A 450 -28.33 -16.79 17.05
C VAL A 450 -27.85 -18.08 16.41
N ASN A 451 -26.99 -18.86 17.11
CA ASN A 451 -26.35 -20.07 16.59
C ASN A 451 -25.75 -19.88 15.19
N ALA A 452 -24.78 -18.96 15.10
CA ALA A 452 -24.18 -18.55 13.83
C ALA A 452 -23.63 -19.73 13.01
N ALA A 453 -23.15 -20.79 13.66
CA ALA A 453 -22.68 -22.01 12.99
C ALA A 453 -23.75 -22.68 12.11
N SER A 454 -25.03 -22.51 12.43
CA SER A 454 -26.14 -23.12 11.68
C SER A 454 -26.35 -22.53 10.28
N PHE A 455 -25.85 -21.32 10.02
CA PHE A 455 -26.02 -20.64 8.73
C PHE A 455 -24.74 -20.09 8.12
N PHE A 456 -23.79 -19.61 8.95
CA PHE A 456 -22.57 -18.97 8.46
C PHE A 456 -21.52 -20.02 8.04
N ALA A 457 -21.40 -21.12 8.77
CA ALA A 457 -20.48 -22.23 8.48
C ALA A 457 -21.18 -23.44 7.84
N ALA A 458 -22.47 -23.37 7.58
CA ALA A 458 -23.19 -24.42 6.89
C ALA A 458 -22.71 -24.55 5.44
N LYS A 459 -22.34 -25.77 5.03
CA LYS A 459 -21.83 -26.12 3.69
C LYS A 459 -22.90 -25.95 2.62
#